data_64d227370b64167370c2d6f7f13a4fec
#
_entry.id   64d227370b64167370c2d6f7f13a4fec
#
_cell.length_a   1.000
_cell.length_b   1.000
_cell.length_c   1.000
_cell.angle_alpha   90.00
_cell.angle_beta   90.00
_cell.angle_gamma   90.00
#
_symmetry.space_group_name_H-M   'P 1'
#
loop_
_entity.id
_entity.type
_entity.pdbx_description
1 polymer ?
#
loop_
_entity_poly.entity_id
_entity_poly.type
_entity_poly.pdbx_seq_one_letter_code
_entity_poly.pdbx_strand_id
1 'polypeptide(L)'
;IDILKEDYTCDDDYRIAYLKEYITEMKKAVEIDGVDLMGYTPWGCIDLVSFTTGELKKRYGFIFVDKNDDGTGSGKRYKKKSFGWYQNVIQTNGEEL
;
A
#
# COMPACT_ATOMS: atom_id res chain seq x y z
N ILE A 1 -2.73 -11.22 -3.49
CA ILE A 1 -1.77 -11.03 -4.58
C ILE A 1 -2.29 -9.95 -5.53
N ASP A 2 -1.46 -8.98 -5.83
CA ASP A 2 -1.81 -7.91 -6.75
C ASP A 2 -1.78 -8.40 -8.20
N ILE A 3 -2.82 -8.08 -8.95
CA ILE A 3 -2.94 -8.46 -10.36
C ILE A 3 -3.18 -7.19 -11.18
N LEU A 4 -2.34 -6.98 -12.19
CA LEU A 4 -2.52 -5.89 -13.14
C LEU A 4 -3.57 -6.29 -14.17
N LYS A 5 -4.62 -5.46 -14.32
CA LYS A 5 -5.69 -5.70 -15.29
C LYS A 5 -5.28 -5.24 -16.69
N GLU A 6 -6.08 -5.60 -17.70
CA GLU A 6 -5.86 -5.21 -19.08
C GLU A 6 -5.87 -3.69 -19.29
N ASP A 7 -6.61 -2.94 -18.47
CA ASP A 7 -6.66 -1.47 -18.50
C ASP A 7 -5.53 -0.83 -17.67
N TYR A 8 -4.54 -1.61 -17.24
CA TYR A 8 -3.40 -1.16 -16.44
C TYR A 8 -3.78 -0.62 -15.07
N THR A 9 -4.88 -1.11 -14.48
CA THR A 9 -5.27 -0.84 -13.10
C THR A 9 -5.01 -2.06 -12.22
N CYS A 10 -4.88 -1.80 -10.92
CA CYS A 10 -4.71 -2.86 -9.93
C CYS A 10 -5.63 -2.56 -8.75
N ASP A 11 -6.63 -3.40 -8.55
CA ASP A 11 -7.60 -3.27 -7.46
C ASP A 11 -7.10 -4.02 -6.23
N ASP A 12 -6.34 -3.35 -5.40
CA ASP A 12 -5.81 -3.93 -4.17
C ASP A 12 -6.63 -3.53 -2.94
N ASP A 13 -7.92 -3.81 -3.01
CA ASP A 13 -8.86 -3.50 -1.91
C ASP A 13 -8.45 -4.14 -0.58
N TYR A 14 -7.82 -5.31 -0.60
CA TYR A 14 -7.34 -5.96 0.61
C TYR A 14 -6.29 -5.10 1.33
N ARG A 15 -5.43 -4.40 0.58
CA ARG A 15 -4.42 -3.50 1.15
C ARG A 15 -5.07 -2.28 1.78
N ILE A 16 -6.07 -1.72 1.09
CA ILE A 16 -6.86 -0.60 1.62
C ILE A 16 -7.53 -1.01 2.93
N ALA A 17 -8.18 -2.18 2.97
CA ALA A 17 -8.84 -2.67 4.18
C ALA A 17 -7.85 -2.87 5.32
N TYR A 18 -6.69 -3.45 5.05
CA TYR A 18 -5.64 -3.67 6.03
C TYR A 18 -5.15 -2.36 6.65
N LEU A 19 -4.80 -1.39 5.79
CA LEU A 19 -4.30 -0.10 6.23
C LEU A 19 -5.37 0.72 6.96
N LYS A 20 -6.60 0.67 6.46
CA LYS A 20 -7.73 1.36 7.10
C LYS A 20 -7.94 0.85 8.52
N GLU A 21 -7.88 -0.45 8.74
CA GLU A 21 -8.00 -1.05 10.06
C GLU A 21 -6.88 -0.61 11.00
N TYR A 22 -5.63 -0.64 10.52
CA TYR A 22 -4.48 -0.20 11.28
C TYR A 22 -4.55 1.27 11.68
N ILE A 23 -4.87 2.13 10.72
CA ILE A 23 -4.96 3.57 10.95
C ILE A 23 -6.11 3.88 11.91
N THR A 24 -7.23 3.18 11.78
CA THR A 24 -8.36 3.32 12.71
C THR A 24 -7.94 3.02 14.14
N GLU A 25 -7.19 1.94 14.37
CA GLU A 25 -6.68 1.61 15.70
C GLU A 25 -5.68 2.64 16.22
N MET A 26 -4.82 3.18 15.37
CA MET A 26 -3.90 4.26 15.75
C MET A 26 -4.67 5.52 16.17
N LYS A 27 -5.74 5.88 15.46
CA LYS A 27 -6.60 7.02 15.83
C LYS A 27 -7.22 6.82 17.19
N LYS A 28 -7.69 5.61 17.51
CA LYS A 28 -8.22 5.28 18.83
C LYS A 28 -7.15 5.44 19.92
N ALA A 29 -5.92 5.01 19.64
CA ALA A 29 -4.82 5.15 20.60
C ALA A 29 -4.56 6.63 20.94
N VAL A 30 -4.61 7.50 19.94
CA VAL A 30 -4.41 8.95 20.13
C VAL A 30 -5.60 9.57 20.87
N GLU A 31 -6.83 9.31 20.40
CA GLU A 31 -8.03 9.98 20.89
C GLU A 31 -8.50 9.46 22.24
N ILE A 32 -8.36 8.17 22.49
CA ILE A 32 -8.85 7.53 23.71
C ILE A 32 -7.74 7.37 24.74
N ASP A 33 -6.58 6.89 24.34
CA ASP A 33 -5.47 6.56 25.25
C ASP A 33 -4.45 7.69 25.40
N GLY A 34 -4.58 8.76 24.61
CA GLY A 34 -3.69 9.92 24.70
C GLY A 34 -2.26 9.68 24.23
N VAL A 35 -2.06 8.72 23.35
CA VAL A 35 -0.73 8.43 22.80
C VAL A 35 -0.24 9.58 21.93
N ASP A 36 1.01 9.99 22.11
CA ASP A 36 1.66 10.99 21.28
C ASP A 36 2.23 10.32 20.01
N LEU A 37 1.41 10.19 18.99
CA LEU A 37 1.76 9.53 17.74
C LEU A 37 2.41 10.52 16.78
N MET A 38 3.64 10.24 16.37
CA MET A 38 4.40 11.10 15.46
C MET A 38 4.00 10.89 13.98
N GLY A 39 3.57 9.69 13.61
CA GLY A 39 3.19 9.39 12.24
C GLY A 39 3.16 7.89 11.96
N TYR A 40 2.91 7.54 10.71
CA TYR A 40 2.88 6.16 10.24
C TYR A 40 3.67 6.04 8.94
N THR A 41 4.54 5.05 8.86
CA THR A 41 5.34 4.78 7.66
C THR A 41 5.06 3.35 7.18
N PRO A 42 4.31 3.19 6.09
CA PRO A 42 4.13 1.86 5.51
C PRO A 42 5.41 1.35 4.86
N TRP A 43 5.51 0.05 4.70
CA TRP A 43 6.65 -0.59 4.07
C TRP A 43 6.58 -0.42 2.56
N GLY A 44 7.50 0.37 2.01
CA GLY A 44 7.65 0.55 0.56
C GLY A 44 6.47 1.22 -0.13
N CYS A 45 6.72 2.23 -0.94
CA CYS A 45 5.69 2.85 -1.78
C CYS A 45 5.60 2.19 -3.16
N ILE A 46 6.68 1.59 -3.62
CA ILE A 46 6.79 0.90 -4.92
C ILE A 46 7.00 -0.58 -4.64
N ASP A 47 6.45 -1.44 -5.50
CA ASP A 47 6.68 -2.87 -5.41
C ASP A 47 8.17 -3.18 -5.44
N LEU A 48 8.58 -4.07 -4.57
CA LEU A 48 9.99 -4.41 -4.37
C LEU A 48 10.15 -5.92 -4.15
N VAL A 49 11.39 -6.37 -4.22
CA VAL A 49 11.74 -7.74 -3.87
C VAL A 49 11.57 -7.89 -2.34
N SER A 50 10.84 -8.92 -1.92
CA SER A 50 10.65 -9.18 -0.49
C SER A 50 12.00 -9.44 0.18
N PHE A 51 12.29 -8.71 1.26
CA PHE A 51 13.54 -8.84 1.99
C PHE A 51 13.73 -10.25 2.56
N THR A 52 12.64 -10.88 3.04
CA THR A 52 12.71 -12.18 3.69
C THR A 52 12.65 -13.35 2.72
N THR A 53 11.94 -13.22 1.59
CA THR A 53 11.71 -14.34 0.67
C THR A 53 12.41 -14.18 -0.68
N GLY A 54 12.90 -12.99 -1.02
CA GLY A 54 13.51 -12.71 -2.31
C GLY A 54 12.54 -12.73 -3.49
N GLU A 55 11.24 -12.57 -3.24
CA GLU A 55 10.20 -12.66 -4.25
C GLU A 55 9.58 -11.30 -4.55
N LEU A 56 9.41 -10.99 -5.86
CA LEU A 56 8.70 -9.80 -6.33
C LEU A 56 7.17 -9.97 -6.29
N LYS A 57 6.69 -11.19 -6.43
CA LYS A 57 5.25 -11.49 -6.54
C LYS A 57 4.42 -11.02 -5.35
N LYS A 58 5.01 -10.81 -4.19
CA LYS A 58 4.31 -10.36 -2.98
C LYS A 58 3.84 -8.91 -3.06
N ARG A 59 4.54 -8.06 -3.78
CA ARG A 59 4.16 -6.68 -4.10
C ARG A 59 3.52 -5.90 -2.95
N TYR A 60 4.34 -5.36 -2.08
CA TYR A 60 3.88 -4.65 -0.87
C TYR A 60 3.52 -3.17 -1.10
N GLY A 61 3.81 -2.62 -2.26
CA GLY A 61 3.72 -1.18 -2.51
C GLY A 61 2.36 -0.68 -2.97
N PHE A 62 2.27 0.62 -3.17
CA PHE A 62 1.10 1.31 -3.75
C PHE A 62 1.23 1.48 -5.28
N ILE A 63 2.41 1.20 -5.81
CA ILE A 63 2.72 1.30 -7.24
C ILE A 63 3.11 -0.09 -7.72
N PHE A 64 2.38 -0.59 -8.71
CA PHE A 64 2.64 -1.90 -9.31
C PHE A 64 3.84 -1.80 -10.25
N VAL A 65 4.80 -2.69 -10.09
CA VAL A 65 5.94 -2.82 -11.00
C VAL A 65 5.75 -4.07 -11.85
N ASP A 66 5.71 -3.89 -13.17
CA ASP A 66 5.54 -5.00 -14.10
C ASP A 66 6.85 -5.77 -14.25
N LYS A 67 7.18 -6.55 -13.25
CA LYS A 67 8.35 -7.40 -13.19
C LYS A 67 7.99 -8.68 -12.46
N ASN A 68 8.37 -9.82 -13.03
CA ASN A 68 8.10 -11.14 -12.44
C ASN A 68 9.38 -11.75 -11.86
N ASP A 69 9.20 -12.76 -11.01
CA ASP A 69 10.32 -13.42 -10.34
C ASP A 69 11.29 -14.09 -11.30
N ASP A 70 10.81 -14.48 -12.49
CA ASP A 70 11.64 -15.08 -13.55
C ASP A 70 12.40 -14.04 -14.40
N GLY A 71 12.27 -12.76 -14.08
CA GLY A 71 12.92 -11.67 -14.79
C GLY A 71 12.13 -11.11 -15.97
N THR A 72 10.97 -11.67 -16.29
CA THR A 72 10.10 -11.14 -17.34
C THR A 72 9.35 -9.90 -16.88
N GLY A 73 8.80 -9.13 -17.84
CA GLY A 73 8.05 -7.92 -17.58
C GLY A 73 8.71 -6.69 -18.15
N SER A 74 7.91 -5.63 -18.34
CA SER A 74 8.38 -4.38 -18.96
C SER A 74 9.14 -3.45 -18.02
N GLY A 75 9.02 -3.67 -16.71
CA GLY A 75 9.54 -2.75 -15.68
C GLY A 75 8.72 -1.49 -15.52
N LYS A 76 7.64 -1.33 -16.27
CA LYS A 76 6.76 -0.17 -16.16
C LYS A 76 6.04 -0.17 -14.82
N ARG A 77 5.67 1.02 -14.36
CA ARG A 77 5.03 1.25 -13.07
C ARG A 77 3.63 1.78 -13.24
N TYR A 78 2.69 1.26 -12.44
CA TYR A 78 1.28 1.62 -12.51
C TYR A 78 0.76 1.89 -11.10
N LYS A 79 0.01 2.97 -10.92
CA LYS A 79 -0.62 3.27 -9.62
C LYS A 79 -1.69 2.23 -9.33
N LYS A 80 -1.67 1.68 -8.11
CA LYS A 80 -2.73 0.81 -7.63
C LYS A 80 -3.91 1.64 -7.10
N LYS A 81 -5.04 1.01 -6.88
CA LYS A 81 -6.19 1.66 -6.25
C LYS A 81 -5.81 2.25 -4.88
N SER A 82 -5.00 1.54 -4.12
CA SER A 82 -4.50 1.99 -2.82
C SER A 82 -3.67 3.27 -2.90
N PHE A 83 -3.02 3.55 -4.03
CA PHE A 83 -2.27 4.79 -4.21
C PHE A 83 -3.17 6.01 -4.03
N GLY A 84 -4.30 6.06 -4.75
CA GLY A 84 -5.25 7.16 -4.65
C GLY A 84 -5.91 7.24 -3.28
N TRP A 85 -6.26 6.09 -2.72
CA TRP A 85 -6.84 6.02 -1.38
C TRP A 85 -5.88 6.58 -0.32
N TYR A 86 -4.62 6.15 -0.35
CA TYR A 86 -3.63 6.61 0.64
C TYR A 86 -3.27 8.08 0.47
N GLN A 87 -3.24 8.56 -0.78
CA GLN A 87 -3.07 9.99 -1.05
C GLN A 87 -4.14 10.81 -0.34
N ASN A 88 -5.39 10.36 -0.41
CA ASN A 88 -6.50 11.03 0.29
C ASN A 88 -6.36 10.95 1.80
N VAL A 89 -5.89 9.83 2.33
CA VAL A 89 -5.61 9.68 3.77
C VAL A 89 -4.59 10.72 4.22
N ILE A 90 -3.52 10.90 3.46
CA ILE A 90 -2.48 11.88 3.77
C ILE A 90 -3.03 13.30 3.73
N GLN A 91 -3.79 13.64 2.69
CA GLN A 91 -4.36 14.99 2.51
C GLN A 91 -5.35 15.34 3.62
N THR A 92 -6.10 14.38 4.11
CA THR A 92 -7.09 14.58 5.19
C THR A 92 -6.53 14.31 6.58
N ASN A 93 -5.24 14.01 6.69
CA ASN A 93 -4.58 13.63 7.94
C ASN A 93 -5.31 12.48 8.66
N GLY A 94 -5.76 11.49 7.89
CA GLY A 94 -6.43 10.31 8.41
C GLY A 94 -7.89 10.53 8.83
N GLU A 95 -8.47 11.69 8.57
CA GLU A 95 -9.87 11.95 8.93
C GLU A 95 -10.84 11.18 8.03
N GLU A 96 -10.49 10.99 6.76
CA GLU A 96 -11.26 10.19 5.82
C GLU A 96 -10.55 8.87 5.54
N LEU A 97 -11.19 7.79 5.86
CA LEU A 97 -10.75 6.42 5.58
C LEU A 97 -11.85 5.66 4.77
#